data_3e67566fd22f62f9f261a5bb850d4639
#
_entry.id   3e67566fd22f62f9f261a5bb850d4639
#
_cell.length_a   1.000
_cell.length_b   1.000
_cell.length_c   1.000
_cell.angle_alpha   90.00
_cell.angle_beta   90.00
_cell.angle_gamma   90.00
#
_symmetry.space_group_name_H-M   'P 1'
#
loop_
_entity.id
_entity.type
_entity.pdbx_description
1 polymer ?
#
loop_
_entity_poly.entity_id
_entity_poly.type
_entity_poly.pdbx_seq_one_letter_code
_entity_poly.pdbx_strand_id
1 'polypeptide(L)'
;IPIAKHHEALTQEFDALYPYINNFKEEESNKWYNEILTPTLAKMVSEGFKINSTFKKHFDINEKFSINESKAYGWYNFCTTTGRPTNNFNSINFSALKHDSGERDSFEADNDTLIEMDYEGYHPRIIARFVGHHIDKSESVHKQLAQMYFETAEISDEMYKKSKELTFQQMYGGINKKYLKHEYFNKTQKFIDSLWHEFNTNGYVKTVIARRKLLKGNYKNITPQKLFNYYIQAFETEYNITLLSRVFKLLEGKQTKMVLYVYDSMLFDFSLEDGKELLQSLRDIISSDFPVKLKK
;
A
#
# COMPACT_ATOMS: atom_id res chain seq x y z
N ILE A 1 6.75 -33.82 -7.83
CA ILE A 1 7.19 -33.76 -9.25
C ILE A 1 8.65 -33.32 -9.25
N PRO A 2 9.59 -34.02 -9.94
CA PRO A 2 10.99 -33.62 -9.95
C PRO A 2 11.16 -32.20 -10.48
N ILE A 3 12.05 -31.42 -9.86
CA ILE A 3 12.33 -30.00 -10.19
C ILE A 3 12.63 -29.83 -11.69
N ALA A 4 13.30 -30.79 -12.33
CA ALA A 4 13.58 -30.77 -13.76
C ALA A 4 12.31 -30.74 -14.64
N LYS A 5 11.25 -31.46 -14.27
CA LYS A 5 9.97 -31.43 -15.01
C LYS A 5 9.19 -30.11 -14.80
N HIS A 6 9.37 -29.45 -13.67
CA HIS A 6 8.82 -28.12 -13.47
C HIS A 6 9.51 -27.06 -14.33
N HIS A 7 10.83 -27.16 -14.43
CA HIS A 7 11.61 -26.25 -15.28
C HIS A 7 11.23 -26.40 -16.75
N GLU A 8 11.09 -27.64 -17.22
CA GLU A 8 10.71 -27.96 -18.60
C GLU A 8 9.29 -27.45 -18.94
N ALA A 9 8.32 -27.64 -18.04
CA ALA A 9 6.96 -27.12 -18.20
C ALA A 9 6.91 -25.59 -18.21
N LEU A 10 7.64 -24.90 -17.32
CA LEU A 10 7.74 -23.45 -17.29
C LEU A 10 8.42 -22.89 -18.55
N THR A 11 9.44 -23.58 -19.08
CA THR A 11 10.10 -23.20 -20.32
C THR A 11 9.14 -23.32 -21.51
N GLN A 12 8.37 -24.41 -21.59
CA GLN A 12 7.38 -24.59 -22.64
C GLN A 12 6.24 -23.54 -22.58
N GLU A 13 5.74 -23.21 -21.38
CA GLU A 13 4.76 -22.14 -21.21
C GLU A 13 5.35 -20.78 -21.58
N PHE A 14 6.58 -20.49 -21.19
CA PHE A 14 7.27 -19.26 -21.56
C PHE A 14 7.45 -19.14 -23.07
N ASP A 15 7.93 -20.20 -23.74
CA ASP A 15 8.11 -20.22 -25.18
C ASP A 15 6.79 -20.09 -25.95
N ALA A 16 5.70 -20.63 -25.41
CA ALA A 16 4.36 -20.46 -25.97
C ALA A 16 3.83 -19.02 -25.83
N LEU A 17 4.19 -18.34 -24.74
CA LEU A 17 3.78 -16.96 -24.45
C LEU A 17 4.71 -15.92 -25.09
N TYR A 18 5.96 -16.26 -25.36
CA TYR A 18 7.00 -15.35 -25.83
C TYR A 18 6.64 -14.59 -27.12
N PRO A 19 5.99 -15.21 -28.15
CA PRO A 19 5.56 -14.46 -29.34
C PRO A 19 4.48 -13.41 -29.02
N TYR A 20 3.65 -13.66 -28.01
CA TYR A 20 2.64 -12.70 -27.58
C TYR A 20 3.25 -11.57 -26.76
N ILE A 21 4.25 -11.88 -25.92
CA ILE A 21 4.96 -10.89 -25.10
C ILE A 21 5.78 -9.95 -25.99
N ASN A 22 6.46 -10.45 -27.00
CA ASN A 22 7.26 -9.62 -27.95
C ASN A 22 6.41 -8.74 -28.86
N ASN A 23 5.14 -9.04 -29.07
CA ASN A 23 4.22 -8.17 -29.82
C ASN A 23 3.61 -7.05 -28.97
N PHE A 24 3.77 -7.08 -27.63
CA PHE A 24 3.47 -5.92 -26.81
C PHE A 24 4.60 -4.91 -27.00
N LYS A 25 4.32 -3.80 -27.71
CA LYS A 25 5.14 -2.60 -27.62
C LYS A 25 5.43 -2.32 -26.15
N GLU A 26 6.66 -2.01 -25.78
CA GLU A 26 7.02 -1.63 -24.42
C GLU A 26 6.06 -0.53 -23.93
N GLU A 27 5.03 -0.94 -23.20
CA GLU A 27 4.20 0.03 -22.51
C GLU A 27 5.03 0.61 -21.36
N GLU A 28 4.91 1.90 -21.10
CA GLU A 28 5.60 2.61 -20.01
C GLU A 28 5.49 1.85 -18.66
N SER A 29 4.38 1.14 -18.46
CA SER A 29 4.15 0.29 -17.29
C SER A 29 5.12 -0.88 -17.17
N ASN A 30 5.57 -1.48 -18.27
CA ASN A 30 6.47 -2.65 -18.25
C ASN A 30 7.81 -2.30 -17.61
N LYS A 31 8.32 -1.10 -17.90
CA LYS A 31 9.56 -0.60 -17.29
C LYS A 31 9.43 -0.52 -15.76
N TRP A 32 8.34 0.06 -15.25
CA TRP A 32 8.10 0.14 -13.82
C TRP A 32 7.97 -1.26 -13.18
N TYR A 33 7.27 -2.19 -13.84
CA TYR A 33 7.14 -3.57 -13.35
C TYR A 33 8.49 -4.27 -13.26
N ASN A 34 9.32 -4.16 -14.29
CA ASN A 34 10.60 -4.88 -14.37
C ASN A 34 11.69 -4.24 -13.50
N GLU A 35 11.79 -2.91 -13.48
CA GLU A 35 12.89 -2.21 -12.82
C GLU A 35 12.59 -1.86 -11.35
N ILE A 36 11.32 -1.72 -10.98
CA ILE A 36 10.91 -1.26 -9.65
C ILE A 36 10.14 -2.36 -8.91
N LEU A 37 8.98 -2.80 -9.44
CA LEU A 37 8.11 -3.71 -8.71
C LEU A 37 8.76 -5.06 -8.44
N THR A 38 9.22 -5.75 -9.47
CA THR A 38 9.76 -7.13 -9.35
C THR A 38 10.95 -7.21 -8.39
N PRO A 39 12.01 -6.36 -8.51
CA PRO A 39 13.13 -6.39 -7.58
C PRO A 39 12.72 -6.03 -6.14
N THR A 40 11.80 -5.06 -5.98
CA THR A 40 11.31 -4.64 -4.66
C THR A 40 10.55 -5.78 -4.00
N LEU A 41 9.68 -6.47 -4.74
CA LEU A 41 8.96 -7.64 -4.26
C LEU A 41 9.89 -8.78 -3.82
N ALA A 42 10.89 -9.09 -4.63
CA ALA A 42 11.85 -10.13 -4.27
C ALA A 42 12.52 -9.85 -2.92
N LYS A 43 12.90 -8.59 -2.67
CA LYS A 43 13.45 -8.16 -1.36
C LYS A 43 12.41 -8.22 -0.24
N MET A 44 11.15 -7.79 -0.49
CA MET A 44 10.08 -7.85 0.52
C MET A 44 9.77 -9.26 1.01
N VAL A 45 9.84 -10.27 0.13
CA VAL A 45 9.54 -11.66 0.51
C VAL A 45 10.74 -12.39 1.12
N SER A 46 11.97 -11.86 0.96
CA SER A 46 13.20 -12.58 1.36
C SER A 46 13.52 -12.49 2.85
N GLU A 47 13.06 -11.45 3.56
CA GLU A 47 13.53 -11.17 4.93
C GLU A 47 12.84 -12.03 5.99
N GLY A 48 11.55 -12.31 5.85
CA GLY A 48 10.77 -13.06 6.84
C GLY A 48 10.63 -12.32 8.18
N PHE A 49 9.54 -12.60 8.90
CA PHE A 49 9.25 -12.01 10.18
C PHE A 49 9.44 -13.06 11.28
N LYS A 50 10.25 -12.77 12.28
CA LYS A 50 10.57 -13.71 13.37
C LYS A 50 9.31 -14.06 14.15
N ILE A 51 9.11 -15.36 14.41
CA ILE A 51 8.02 -15.90 15.19
C ILE A 51 8.53 -16.41 16.54
N ASN A 52 7.70 -16.29 17.57
CA ASN A 52 8.01 -16.78 18.90
C ASN A 52 7.22 -18.05 19.27
N SER A 53 7.37 -18.51 20.50
CA SER A 53 6.74 -19.76 21.00
C SER A 53 5.21 -19.72 21.03
N THR A 54 4.59 -18.54 20.99
CA THR A 54 3.11 -18.40 20.99
C THR A 54 2.50 -18.57 19.62
N PHE A 55 3.31 -18.51 18.55
CA PHE A 55 2.85 -18.59 17.16
C PHE A 55 1.94 -19.79 16.91
N LYS A 56 2.34 -20.99 17.37
CA LYS A 56 1.56 -22.22 17.20
C LYS A 56 0.20 -22.23 17.92
N LYS A 57 -0.03 -21.30 18.84
CA LYS A 57 -1.33 -21.17 19.53
C LYS A 57 -2.36 -20.45 18.67
N HIS A 58 -1.90 -19.57 17.80
CA HIS A 58 -2.74 -18.68 17.00
C HIS A 58 -2.83 -19.09 15.53
N PHE A 59 -1.80 -19.77 15.04
CA PHE A 59 -1.69 -20.16 13.63
C PHE A 59 -1.55 -21.68 13.50
N ASP A 60 -2.47 -22.27 12.78
CA ASP A 60 -2.36 -23.69 12.41
C ASP A 60 -1.25 -23.83 11.36
N ILE A 61 -0.17 -24.48 11.74
CA ILE A 61 0.99 -24.75 10.85
C ILE A 61 0.61 -25.87 9.92
N ASN A 62 -0.30 -25.61 9.00
CA ASN A 62 -0.48 -26.45 7.82
C ASN A 62 0.56 -26.07 6.76
N GLU A 63 0.83 -26.97 5.82
CA GLU A 63 1.74 -26.78 4.68
C GLU A 63 1.48 -25.52 3.82
N LYS A 64 0.47 -24.72 4.19
CA LYS A 64 0.05 -23.49 3.50
C LYS A 64 0.88 -22.27 3.83
N PHE A 65 1.65 -22.27 4.92
CA PHE A 65 2.43 -21.11 5.30
C PHE A 65 3.91 -21.33 4.97
N SER A 66 4.50 -20.34 4.32
CA SER A 66 5.95 -20.32 4.14
C SER A 66 6.61 -19.98 5.48
N ILE A 67 6.86 -21.02 6.28
CA ILE A 67 7.56 -20.92 7.56
C ILE A 67 8.86 -21.68 7.43
N ASN A 68 9.95 -21.06 7.82
CA ASN A 68 11.24 -21.69 7.96
C ASN A 68 11.69 -21.52 9.40
N GLU A 69 11.86 -22.66 10.14
CA GLU A 69 12.34 -22.73 11.53
C GLU A 69 11.76 -21.69 12.49
N SER A 70 12.20 -20.44 12.39
CA SER A 70 11.85 -19.34 13.30
C SER A 70 11.25 -18.12 12.60
N LYS A 71 10.99 -18.17 11.28
CA LYS A 71 10.47 -17.03 10.51
C LYS A 71 9.25 -17.39 9.68
N ALA A 72 8.29 -16.46 9.63
CA ALA A 72 7.17 -16.50 8.70
C ALA A 72 7.43 -15.53 7.54
N TYR A 73 7.25 -15.97 6.31
CA TYR A 73 7.47 -15.18 5.11
C TYR A 73 6.14 -14.68 4.55
N GLY A 74 6.07 -13.40 4.21
CA GLY A 74 4.94 -12.81 3.53
C GLY A 74 5.01 -13.04 2.04
N TRP A 75 3.93 -13.54 1.43
CA TRP A 75 3.77 -13.60 -0.03
C TRP A 75 2.82 -12.51 -0.47
N TYR A 76 3.31 -11.62 -1.35
CA TYR A 76 2.52 -10.48 -1.81
C TYR A 76 1.94 -10.76 -3.20
N ASN A 77 0.61 -10.79 -3.30
CA ASN A 77 -0.09 -10.83 -4.57
C ASN A 77 -0.46 -9.42 -5.02
N PHE A 78 0.13 -8.97 -6.12
CA PHE A 78 -0.16 -7.67 -6.76
C PHE A 78 -1.12 -7.78 -7.95
N CYS A 79 -1.51 -9.01 -8.34
CA CYS A 79 -2.50 -9.23 -9.38
C CYS A 79 -3.91 -8.94 -8.87
N THR A 80 -4.09 -7.78 -8.24
CA THR A 80 -5.36 -7.27 -7.76
C THR A 80 -5.85 -6.13 -8.64
N THR A 81 -7.13 -5.79 -8.55
CA THR A 81 -7.75 -4.72 -9.34
C THR A 81 -6.98 -3.39 -9.28
N THR A 82 -6.49 -3.04 -8.11
CA THR A 82 -5.76 -1.78 -7.86
C THR A 82 -4.24 -1.96 -7.82
N GLY A 83 -3.74 -3.19 -7.92
CA GLY A 83 -2.34 -3.52 -7.64
C GLY A 83 -1.99 -3.48 -6.15
N ARG A 84 -2.96 -3.21 -5.26
CA ARG A 84 -2.74 -3.19 -3.81
C ARG A 84 -2.38 -4.60 -3.34
N PRO A 85 -1.23 -4.79 -2.68
CA PRO A 85 -0.76 -6.13 -2.32
C PRO A 85 -1.65 -6.78 -1.27
N THR A 86 -1.86 -8.08 -1.43
CA THR A 86 -2.53 -8.92 -0.42
C THR A 86 -1.61 -10.05 -0.01
N ASN A 87 -1.68 -10.46 1.27
CA ASN A 87 -0.85 -11.53 1.82
C ASN A 87 -1.59 -12.87 1.96
N ASN A 88 -2.83 -12.99 1.49
CA ASN A 88 -3.68 -14.16 1.74
C ASN A 88 -3.39 -15.37 0.84
N PHE A 89 -2.35 -15.31 0.01
CA PHE A 89 -1.98 -16.40 -0.89
C PHE A 89 -0.82 -17.22 -0.31
N ASN A 90 -1.11 -18.40 0.23
CA ASN A 90 -0.12 -19.32 0.85
C ASN A 90 0.73 -18.68 1.97
N SER A 91 0.24 -17.61 2.60
CA SER A 91 0.92 -16.94 3.71
C SER A 91 -0.07 -16.37 4.72
N ILE A 92 0.45 -15.84 5.81
CA ILE A 92 -0.36 -15.17 6.83
C ILE A 92 -0.94 -13.89 6.24
N ASN A 93 -2.25 -13.70 6.41
CA ASN A 93 -2.90 -12.45 6.07
C ASN A 93 -2.64 -11.39 7.15
N PHE A 94 -1.47 -10.77 7.12
CA PHE A 94 -1.04 -9.78 8.11
C PHE A 94 -2.01 -8.60 8.23
N SER A 95 -2.69 -8.22 7.14
CA SER A 95 -3.66 -7.12 7.17
C SER A 95 -4.95 -7.44 7.93
N ALA A 96 -5.22 -8.73 8.18
CA ALA A 96 -6.40 -9.21 8.88
C ALA A 96 -6.13 -9.56 10.35
N LEU A 97 -4.89 -9.47 10.83
CA LEU A 97 -4.53 -9.77 12.23
C LEU A 97 -5.22 -8.79 13.18
N LYS A 98 -6.02 -9.33 14.09
CA LYS A 98 -6.77 -8.53 15.07
C LYS A 98 -5.84 -7.99 16.16
N HIS A 99 -6.12 -6.77 16.64
CA HIS A 99 -5.34 -6.15 17.70
C HIS A 99 -5.51 -6.90 19.05
N ASP A 100 -6.70 -7.40 19.32
CA ASP A 100 -7.07 -7.91 20.64
C ASP A 100 -7.07 -9.45 20.72
N SER A 101 -6.58 -10.15 19.70
CA SER A 101 -6.59 -11.63 19.64
C SER A 101 -5.28 -12.27 20.13
N GLY A 102 -4.23 -11.50 20.39
CA GLY A 102 -2.90 -12.01 20.70
C GLY A 102 -2.15 -12.56 19.46
N GLU A 103 -2.76 -12.54 18.27
CA GLU A 103 -2.11 -13.01 17.03
C GLU A 103 -0.83 -12.21 16.73
N ARG A 104 -0.86 -10.90 16.98
CA ARG A 104 0.28 -10.01 16.74
C ARG A 104 1.44 -10.27 17.69
N ASP A 105 1.15 -10.73 18.91
CA ASP A 105 2.15 -11.08 19.93
C ASP A 105 2.95 -12.34 19.55
N SER A 106 2.56 -13.02 18.46
CA SER A 106 3.29 -14.16 17.90
C SER A 106 4.54 -13.78 17.12
N PHE A 107 4.75 -12.48 16.89
CA PHE A 107 5.88 -11.95 16.12
C PHE A 107 6.78 -11.11 17.03
N GLU A 108 8.08 -11.17 16.78
CA GLU A 108 9.08 -10.43 17.57
C GLU A 108 10.23 -9.92 16.69
N ALA A 109 11.01 -9.00 17.23
CA ALA A 109 12.23 -8.54 16.58
C ALA A 109 13.30 -9.65 16.55
N ASP A 110 14.03 -9.75 15.47
CA ASP A 110 15.26 -10.55 15.35
C ASP A 110 16.48 -9.72 15.78
N ASN A 111 16.43 -8.42 15.52
CA ASN A 111 17.35 -7.40 16.01
C ASN A 111 16.87 -6.83 17.37
N ASP A 112 17.03 -5.52 17.57
CA ASP A 112 16.79 -4.88 18.87
C ASP A 112 15.32 -4.47 19.07
N THR A 113 14.64 -4.02 18.01
CA THR A 113 13.27 -3.48 18.16
C THR A 113 12.49 -3.45 16.84
N LEU A 114 11.18 -3.56 16.92
CA LEU A 114 10.28 -3.30 15.80
C LEU A 114 9.92 -1.81 15.74
N ILE A 115 10.01 -1.22 14.56
CA ILE A 115 9.60 0.16 14.30
C ILE A 115 8.61 0.18 13.15
N GLU A 116 7.39 0.66 13.41
CA GLU A 116 6.37 0.87 12.39
C GLU A 116 6.38 2.32 11.92
N MET A 117 6.42 2.52 10.61
CA MET A 117 6.20 3.80 9.95
C MET A 117 4.86 3.75 9.22
N ASP A 118 3.90 4.55 9.67
CA ASP A 118 2.50 4.53 9.22
C ASP A 118 2.08 5.93 8.76
N TYR A 119 1.54 6.06 7.55
CA TYR A 119 1.14 7.35 7.01
C TYR A 119 -0.06 7.95 7.75
N GLU A 120 0.04 9.23 8.07
CA GLU A 120 -1.04 9.96 8.73
C GLU A 120 -2.11 10.41 7.73
N GLY A 121 -3.29 9.77 7.81
CA GLY A 121 -4.42 10.11 6.95
C GLY A 121 -4.10 10.07 5.46
N TYR A 122 -3.53 8.99 5.00
CA TYR A 122 -2.88 8.87 3.71
C TYR A 122 -3.80 9.20 2.53
N HIS A 123 -4.94 8.52 2.39
CA HIS A 123 -5.85 8.75 1.26
C HIS A 123 -6.38 10.19 1.19
N PRO A 124 -6.86 10.82 2.27
CA PRO A 124 -7.24 12.24 2.22
C PRO A 124 -6.11 13.16 1.74
N ARG A 125 -4.86 12.87 2.11
CA ARG A 125 -3.70 13.66 1.67
C ARG A 125 -3.33 13.40 0.21
N ILE A 126 -3.42 12.16 -0.26
CA ILE A 126 -3.27 11.83 -1.68
C ILE A 126 -4.32 12.58 -2.50
N ILE A 127 -5.56 12.56 -2.07
CA ILE A 127 -6.66 13.27 -2.74
C ILE A 127 -6.36 14.77 -2.77
N ALA A 128 -5.98 15.37 -1.64
CA ALA A 128 -5.62 16.77 -1.56
C ALA A 128 -4.54 17.17 -2.57
N ARG A 129 -3.51 16.33 -2.70
CA ARG A 129 -2.44 16.51 -3.72
C ARG A 129 -2.99 16.50 -5.15
N PHE A 130 -3.87 15.55 -5.49
CA PHE A 130 -4.45 15.46 -6.84
C PHE A 130 -5.33 16.65 -7.19
N VAL A 131 -6.06 17.16 -6.21
CA VAL A 131 -7.00 18.29 -6.43
C VAL A 131 -6.38 19.66 -6.17
N GLY A 132 -5.10 19.73 -5.84
CA GLY A 132 -4.40 20.99 -5.54
C GLY A 132 -5.00 21.70 -4.33
N HIS A 133 -5.39 20.95 -3.29
CA HIS A 133 -5.85 21.51 -2.02
C HIS A 133 -4.75 21.36 -0.96
N HIS A 134 -4.46 22.49 -0.26
CA HIS A 134 -3.44 22.46 0.78
C HIS A 134 -3.98 21.84 2.06
N ILE A 135 -3.28 20.85 2.59
CA ILE A 135 -3.47 20.29 3.93
C ILE A 135 -2.15 20.41 4.69
N ASP A 136 -2.19 21.06 5.84
CA ASP A 136 -1.00 21.21 6.69
C ASP A 136 -0.46 19.84 7.11
N LYS A 137 0.85 19.63 6.87
CA LYS A 137 1.53 18.39 7.23
C LYS A 137 1.80 18.26 8.73
N SER A 138 1.83 19.37 9.45
CA SER A 138 2.08 19.43 10.90
C SER A 138 0.85 19.05 11.74
N GLU A 139 -0.34 19.17 11.16
CA GLU A 139 -1.60 18.82 11.82
C GLU A 139 -2.24 17.56 11.28
N SER A 140 -3.05 16.89 12.12
CA SER A 140 -3.85 15.76 11.68
C SER A 140 -4.83 16.17 10.58
N VAL A 141 -4.80 15.45 9.45
CA VAL A 141 -5.75 15.67 8.36
C VAL A 141 -7.21 15.51 8.83
N HIS A 142 -7.46 14.59 9.75
CA HIS A 142 -8.82 14.38 10.28
C HIS A 142 -9.29 15.53 11.15
N LYS A 143 -8.38 16.26 11.82
CA LYS A 143 -8.73 17.47 12.55
C LYS A 143 -9.10 18.59 11.57
N GLN A 144 -8.31 18.79 10.52
CA GLN A 144 -8.59 19.79 9.48
C GLN A 144 -9.91 19.50 8.75
N LEU A 145 -10.18 18.23 8.42
CA LEU A 145 -11.46 17.82 7.82
C LEU A 145 -12.63 17.95 8.82
N ALA A 146 -12.41 17.70 10.12
CA ALA A 146 -13.43 17.93 11.16
C ALA A 146 -13.85 19.39 11.20
N GLN A 147 -12.90 20.33 11.11
CA GLN A 147 -13.21 21.76 11.04
C GLN A 147 -14.13 22.09 9.85
N MET A 148 -13.95 21.42 8.71
CA MET A 148 -14.84 21.59 7.56
C MET A 148 -16.22 20.94 7.78
N TYR A 149 -16.28 19.74 8.38
CA TYR A 149 -17.55 19.04 8.61
C TYR A 149 -18.44 19.73 9.63
N PHE A 150 -17.83 20.27 10.68
CA PHE A 150 -18.54 20.85 11.83
C PHE A 150 -18.53 22.38 11.85
N GLU A 151 -17.83 23.03 10.91
CA GLU A 151 -17.74 24.49 10.77
C GLU A 151 -17.29 25.19 12.05
N THR A 152 -16.34 24.58 12.77
CA THR A 152 -15.75 25.11 14.01
C THR A 152 -14.25 24.88 14.04
N ALA A 153 -13.52 25.79 14.69
CA ALA A 153 -12.08 25.67 14.90
C ALA A 153 -11.75 24.70 16.04
N GLU A 154 -12.64 24.58 17.04
CA GLU A 154 -12.46 23.72 18.20
C GLU A 154 -13.04 22.34 17.92
N ILE A 155 -12.19 21.31 17.94
CA ILE A 155 -12.55 19.94 17.62
C ILE A 155 -12.42 19.07 18.88
N SER A 156 -13.55 18.56 19.35
CA SER A 156 -13.58 17.56 20.42
C SER A 156 -13.13 16.17 19.92
N ASP A 157 -12.80 15.26 20.84
CA ASP A 157 -12.43 13.87 20.51
C ASP A 157 -13.58 13.14 19.79
N GLU A 158 -14.81 13.43 20.13
CA GLU A 158 -16.00 12.86 19.48
C GLU A 158 -16.10 13.36 18.03
N MET A 159 -15.97 14.66 17.82
CA MET A 159 -15.94 15.26 16.47
C MET A 159 -14.78 14.71 15.63
N TYR A 160 -13.63 14.51 16.25
CA TYR A 160 -12.47 13.91 15.58
C TYR A 160 -12.75 12.46 15.12
N LYS A 161 -13.32 11.63 16.01
CA LYS A 161 -13.73 10.26 15.67
C LYS A 161 -14.77 10.25 14.55
N LYS A 162 -15.78 11.13 14.68
CA LYS A 162 -16.84 11.24 13.67
C LYS A 162 -16.33 11.73 12.33
N SER A 163 -15.33 12.64 12.30
CA SER A 163 -14.74 13.10 11.05
C SER A 163 -14.06 11.98 10.26
N LYS A 164 -13.43 11.00 10.94
CA LYS A 164 -12.87 9.82 10.27
C LYS A 164 -13.97 9.03 9.54
N GLU A 165 -15.06 8.71 10.24
CA GLU A 165 -16.18 7.99 9.63
C GLU A 165 -16.76 8.74 8.44
N LEU A 166 -17.03 10.06 8.61
CA LEU A 166 -17.53 10.91 7.55
C LEU A 166 -16.58 10.93 6.36
N THR A 167 -15.29 11.07 6.60
CA THR A 167 -14.27 11.06 5.54
C THR A 167 -14.32 9.78 4.74
N PHE A 168 -14.35 8.62 5.41
CA PHE A 168 -14.49 7.34 4.74
C PHE A 168 -15.80 7.25 3.92
N GLN A 169 -16.92 7.72 4.48
CA GLN A 169 -18.19 7.76 3.76
C GLN A 169 -18.11 8.63 2.50
N GLN A 170 -17.51 9.83 2.58
CA GLN A 170 -17.37 10.71 1.43
C GLN A 170 -16.43 10.10 0.38
N MET A 171 -15.34 9.51 0.79
CA MET A 171 -14.34 8.94 -0.13
C MET A 171 -14.84 7.68 -0.83
N TYR A 172 -15.50 6.78 -0.11
CA TYR A 172 -15.88 5.46 -0.63
C TYR A 172 -17.36 5.36 -1.04
N GLY A 173 -18.24 6.13 -0.41
CA GLY A 173 -19.67 6.14 -0.68
C GLY A 173 -20.14 7.23 -1.65
N GLY A 174 -19.32 8.25 -1.85
CA GLY A 174 -19.64 9.42 -2.66
C GLY A 174 -19.84 10.69 -1.83
N ILE A 175 -19.52 11.84 -2.43
CA ILE A 175 -19.53 13.13 -1.74
C ILE A 175 -20.96 13.63 -1.58
N ASN A 176 -21.38 13.85 -0.34
CA ASN A 176 -22.68 14.44 -0.06
C ASN A 176 -22.72 15.91 -0.49
N LYS A 177 -23.81 16.30 -1.18
CA LYS A 177 -24.00 17.66 -1.73
C LYS A 177 -23.79 18.79 -0.70
N LYS A 178 -24.13 18.56 0.58
CA LYS A 178 -23.93 19.56 1.65
C LYS A 178 -22.47 19.94 1.87
N TYR A 179 -21.52 19.05 1.53
CA TYR A 179 -20.09 19.31 1.69
C TYR A 179 -19.43 19.95 0.46
N LEU A 180 -20.13 20.01 -0.67
CA LEU A 180 -19.59 20.62 -1.90
C LEU A 180 -19.33 22.14 -1.78
N LYS A 181 -19.83 22.80 -0.73
CA LYS A 181 -19.48 24.18 -0.39
C LYS A 181 -18.02 24.35 0.05
N HIS A 182 -17.39 23.27 0.56
CA HIS A 182 -15.98 23.27 0.95
C HIS A 182 -15.11 22.94 -0.27
N GLU A 183 -14.07 23.74 -0.45
CA GLU A 183 -13.18 23.67 -1.60
C GLU A 183 -12.62 22.26 -1.84
N TYR A 184 -12.15 21.58 -0.77
CA TYR A 184 -11.62 20.22 -0.83
C TYR A 184 -12.61 19.25 -1.48
N PHE A 185 -13.83 19.22 -0.99
CA PHE A 185 -14.86 18.28 -1.51
C PHE A 185 -15.36 18.68 -2.90
N ASN A 186 -15.46 19.95 -3.20
CA ASN A 186 -15.84 20.45 -4.54
C ASN A 186 -14.79 20.05 -5.59
N LYS A 187 -13.52 20.32 -5.30
CA LYS A 187 -12.42 19.94 -6.17
C LYS A 187 -12.33 18.41 -6.34
N THR A 188 -12.55 17.64 -5.26
CA THR A 188 -12.57 16.17 -5.30
C THR A 188 -13.69 15.66 -6.19
N GLN A 189 -14.90 16.23 -6.09
CA GLN A 189 -16.00 15.82 -6.98
C GLN A 189 -15.68 16.12 -8.45
N LYS A 190 -15.15 17.29 -8.77
CA LYS A 190 -14.71 17.64 -10.13
C LYS A 190 -13.65 16.67 -10.66
N PHE A 191 -12.74 16.23 -9.81
CA PHE A 191 -11.72 15.24 -10.18
C PHE A 191 -12.34 13.86 -10.45
N ILE A 192 -13.30 13.42 -9.62
CA ILE A 192 -14.08 12.19 -9.87
C ILE A 192 -14.79 12.25 -11.24
N ASP A 193 -15.45 13.36 -11.51
CA ASP A 193 -16.18 13.56 -12.77
C ASP A 193 -15.25 13.57 -13.98
N SER A 194 -14.08 14.19 -13.86
CA SER A 194 -13.04 14.21 -14.88
C SER A 194 -12.49 12.81 -15.18
N LEU A 195 -12.14 12.03 -14.15
CA LEU A 195 -11.71 10.64 -14.31
C LEU A 195 -12.78 9.78 -14.98
N TRP A 196 -14.04 9.98 -14.57
CA TRP A 196 -15.16 9.24 -15.15
C TRP A 196 -15.37 9.59 -16.63
N HIS A 197 -15.24 10.86 -16.98
CA HIS A 197 -15.31 11.31 -18.36
C HIS A 197 -14.18 10.69 -19.21
N GLU A 198 -12.92 10.78 -18.75
CA GLU A 198 -11.77 10.18 -19.42
C GLU A 198 -11.96 8.67 -19.63
N PHE A 199 -12.38 7.97 -18.58
CA PHE A 199 -12.60 6.52 -18.60
C PHE A 199 -13.67 6.10 -19.63
N ASN A 200 -14.74 6.89 -19.77
CA ASN A 200 -15.78 6.60 -20.75
C ASN A 200 -15.38 6.97 -22.17
N THR A 201 -14.60 8.03 -22.34
CA THR A 201 -14.14 8.49 -23.65
C THR A 201 -13.04 7.59 -24.22
N ASN A 202 -12.04 7.24 -23.40
CA ASN A 202 -10.87 6.50 -23.86
C ASN A 202 -11.01 4.99 -23.66
N GLY A 203 -12.00 4.52 -22.87
CA GLY A 203 -12.10 3.13 -22.44
C GLY A 203 -11.12 2.74 -21.33
N TYR A 204 -10.34 3.66 -20.83
CA TYR A 204 -9.40 3.47 -19.72
C TYR A 204 -8.99 4.81 -19.09
N VAL A 205 -8.40 4.74 -17.88
CA VAL A 205 -7.58 5.80 -17.29
C VAL A 205 -6.19 5.25 -16.99
N LYS A 206 -5.16 6.09 -17.10
CA LYS A 206 -3.78 5.71 -16.78
C LYS A 206 -3.42 6.15 -15.36
N THR A 207 -2.80 5.25 -14.58
CA THR A 207 -2.21 5.61 -13.28
C THR A 207 -1.04 6.55 -13.45
N VAL A 208 -0.68 7.29 -12.39
CA VAL A 208 0.28 8.40 -12.50
C VAL A 208 1.72 7.91 -12.61
N ILE A 209 2.10 6.92 -11.81
CA ILE A 209 3.51 6.50 -11.65
C ILE A 209 3.84 5.36 -12.61
N ALA A 210 3.17 4.24 -12.48
CA ALA A 210 3.41 3.07 -13.33
C ALA A 210 2.78 3.17 -14.73
N ARG A 211 1.97 4.20 -14.99
CA ARG A 211 1.25 4.40 -16.27
C ARG A 211 0.36 3.23 -16.68
N ARG A 212 0.00 2.40 -15.71
CA ARG A 212 -0.87 1.25 -15.89
C ARG A 212 -2.28 1.68 -16.31
N LYS A 213 -2.88 0.97 -17.25
CA LYS A 213 -4.25 1.24 -17.70
C LYS A 213 -5.27 0.52 -16.82
N LEU A 214 -6.18 1.27 -16.22
CA LEU A 214 -7.41 0.74 -15.62
C LEU A 214 -8.44 0.63 -16.75
N LEU A 215 -8.55 -0.56 -17.35
CA LEU A 215 -9.37 -0.79 -18.57
C LEU A 215 -10.84 -0.98 -18.23
N LYS A 216 -11.73 -0.29 -18.95
CA LYS A 216 -13.19 -0.38 -18.75
C LYS A 216 -13.74 -1.79 -18.91
N GLY A 217 -13.20 -2.57 -19.85
CA GLY A 217 -13.59 -3.95 -20.08
C GLY A 217 -13.33 -4.92 -18.92
N ASN A 218 -12.43 -4.55 -17.99
CA ASN A 218 -12.08 -5.38 -16.82
C ASN A 218 -13.08 -5.24 -15.65
N TYR A 219 -14.02 -4.31 -15.73
CA TYR A 219 -14.91 -4.00 -14.62
C TYR A 219 -16.38 -4.15 -15.00
N LYS A 220 -17.10 -5.02 -14.28
CA LYS A 220 -18.55 -5.10 -14.34
C LYS A 220 -19.14 -4.10 -13.34
N ASN A 221 -20.12 -3.30 -13.78
CA ASN A 221 -20.86 -2.37 -12.90
C ASN A 221 -19.98 -1.40 -12.10
N ILE A 222 -18.92 -0.87 -12.73
CA ILE A 222 -18.09 0.18 -12.13
C ILE A 222 -18.88 1.49 -12.06
N THR A 223 -18.68 2.24 -10.98
CA THR A 223 -19.25 3.57 -10.77
C THR A 223 -18.13 4.62 -10.74
N PRO A 224 -18.42 5.92 -10.94
CA PRO A 224 -17.42 6.98 -10.82
C PRO A 224 -16.65 6.90 -9.49
N GLN A 225 -17.35 6.64 -8.38
CA GLN A 225 -16.74 6.53 -7.07
C GLN A 225 -15.83 5.31 -6.92
N LYS A 226 -16.23 4.15 -7.47
CA LYS A 226 -15.37 2.95 -7.48
C LYS A 226 -14.11 3.17 -8.31
N LEU A 227 -14.24 3.80 -9.50
CA LEU A 227 -13.10 4.13 -10.34
C LEU A 227 -12.12 5.04 -9.61
N PHE A 228 -12.64 6.09 -8.98
CA PHE A 228 -11.83 7.02 -8.17
C PHE A 228 -11.08 6.28 -7.06
N ASN A 229 -11.76 5.41 -6.30
CA ASN A 229 -11.13 4.62 -5.25
C ASN A 229 -10.02 3.71 -5.80
N TYR A 230 -10.24 3.07 -6.93
CA TYR A 230 -9.22 2.24 -7.57
C TYR A 230 -8.02 3.07 -8.02
N TYR A 231 -8.27 4.27 -8.53
CA TYR A 231 -7.22 5.20 -8.95
C TYR A 231 -6.35 5.66 -7.77
N ILE A 232 -6.96 6.04 -6.64
CA ILE A 232 -6.25 6.46 -5.43
C ILE A 232 -5.45 5.29 -4.82
N GLN A 233 -6.03 4.10 -4.74
CA GLN A 233 -5.34 2.90 -4.23
C GLN A 233 -4.19 2.45 -5.16
N ALA A 234 -4.36 2.61 -6.47
CA ALA A 234 -3.28 2.32 -7.42
C ALA A 234 -2.11 3.30 -7.21
N PHE A 235 -2.39 4.60 -7.05
CA PHE A 235 -1.37 5.58 -6.74
C PHE A 235 -0.65 5.27 -5.42
N GLU A 236 -1.39 4.97 -4.34
CA GLU A 236 -0.83 4.54 -3.05
C GLU A 236 0.20 3.42 -3.24
N THR A 237 -0.21 2.36 -3.92
CA THR A 237 0.66 1.19 -4.13
C THR A 237 1.89 1.53 -4.97
N GLU A 238 1.69 2.16 -6.11
CA GLU A 238 2.78 2.50 -7.04
C GLU A 238 3.78 3.47 -6.40
N TYR A 239 3.28 4.43 -5.63
CA TYR A 239 4.10 5.38 -4.88
C TYR A 239 4.93 4.67 -3.80
N ASN A 240 4.26 3.86 -2.97
CA ASN A 240 4.94 3.14 -1.88
C ASN A 240 5.99 2.16 -2.41
N ILE A 241 5.69 1.39 -3.45
CA ILE A 241 6.66 0.46 -4.04
C ILE A 241 7.86 1.21 -4.62
N THR A 242 7.64 2.37 -5.24
CA THR A 242 8.73 3.22 -5.73
C THR A 242 9.59 3.76 -4.58
N LEU A 243 8.98 4.13 -3.45
CA LEU A 243 9.73 4.51 -2.23
C LEU A 243 10.49 3.31 -1.64
N LEU A 244 9.85 2.15 -1.55
CA LEU A 244 10.47 0.94 -1.01
C LEU A 244 11.69 0.50 -1.81
N SER A 245 11.72 0.71 -3.12
CA SER A 245 12.93 0.46 -3.92
C SER A 245 14.13 1.31 -3.45
N ARG A 246 13.88 2.56 -3.00
CA ARG A 246 14.91 3.43 -2.41
C ARG A 246 15.27 3.03 -0.99
N VAL A 247 14.27 2.62 -0.20
CA VAL A 247 14.48 2.09 1.16
C VAL A 247 15.38 0.86 1.12
N PHE A 248 15.12 -0.10 0.22
CA PHE A 248 15.95 -1.29 0.11
C PHE A 248 17.39 -0.99 -0.33
N LYS A 249 17.61 0.04 -1.16
CA LYS A 249 18.96 0.51 -1.47
C LYS A 249 19.68 1.08 -0.24
N LEU A 250 18.96 1.83 0.59
CA LEU A 250 19.52 2.37 1.84
C LEU A 250 19.87 1.26 2.84
N LEU A 251 19.08 0.17 2.85
CA LEU A 251 19.28 -0.97 3.74
C LEU A 251 20.35 -1.97 3.25
N GLU A 252 20.95 -1.78 2.08
CA GLU A 252 22.02 -2.64 1.59
C GLU A 252 23.22 -2.59 2.52
N GLY A 253 23.65 -3.75 3.02
CA GLY A 253 24.75 -3.88 3.99
C GLY A 253 24.41 -3.48 5.43
N LYS A 254 23.12 -3.18 5.72
CA LYS A 254 22.64 -2.87 7.07
C LYS A 254 22.08 -4.11 7.77
N GLN A 255 22.08 -4.08 9.11
CA GLN A 255 21.44 -5.12 9.91
C GLN A 255 19.93 -4.94 10.00
N THR A 256 19.47 -3.70 10.01
CA THR A 256 18.04 -3.35 9.94
C THR A 256 17.38 -3.92 8.69
N LYS A 257 16.22 -4.56 8.86
CA LYS A 257 15.45 -5.19 7.79
C LYS A 257 14.04 -4.62 7.73
N MET A 258 13.46 -4.52 6.54
CA MET A 258 12.02 -4.30 6.40
C MET A 258 11.34 -5.66 6.36
N VAL A 259 10.57 -5.99 7.39
CA VAL A 259 9.99 -7.33 7.57
C VAL A 259 8.54 -7.44 7.13
N LEU A 260 7.82 -6.31 7.02
CA LEU A 260 6.43 -6.32 6.62
C LEU A 260 6.01 -5.01 5.95
N TYR A 261 5.21 -5.13 4.89
CA TYR A 261 4.50 -4.02 4.25
C TYR A 261 3.00 -4.32 4.23
N VAL A 262 2.20 -3.43 4.82
CA VAL A 262 0.75 -3.55 4.84
C VAL A 262 0.15 -2.18 4.49
N TYR A 263 -0.23 -2.01 3.23
CA TYR A 263 -0.92 -0.83 2.69
C TYR A 263 -0.16 0.49 2.93
N ASP A 264 -0.51 1.21 3.97
CA ASP A 264 0.04 2.51 4.39
C ASP A 264 1.08 2.38 5.50
N SER A 265 1.42 1.16 5.90
CA SER A 265 2.36 0.86 6.99
C SER A 265 3.54 0.02 6.53
N MET A 266 4.72 0.36 7.04
CA MET A 266 6.00 -0.31 6.81
C MET A 266 6.62 -0.66 8.16
N LEU A 267 6.89 -1.96 8.38
CA LEU A 267 7.46 -2.46 9.63
C LEU A 267 8.92 -2.86 9.41
N PHE A 268 9.77 -2.32 10.28
CA PHE A 268 11.20 -2.57 10.29
C PHE A 268 11.61 -3.33 11.55
N ASP A 269 12.41 -4.34 11.37
CA ASP A 269 13.22 -4.96 12.42
C ASP A 269 14.54 -4.20 12.53
N PHE A 270 14.59 -3.24 13.43
CA PHE A 270 15.62 -2.22 13.51
C PHE A 270 16.76 -2.67 14.42
N SER A 271 18.01 -2.54 13.92
CA SER A 271 19.21 -2.71 14.71
C SER A 271 19.74 -1.36 15.21
N LEU A 272 20.01 -1.29 16.52
CA LEU A 272 20.61 -0.11 17.14
C LEU A 272 22.05 0.15 16.66
N GLU A 273 22.73 -0.88 16.15
CA GLU A 273 24.08 -0.77 15.58
C GLU A 273 24.10 0.09 14.30
N ASP A 274 23.00 0.10 13.55
CA ASP A 274 22.88 0.93 12.33
C ASP A 274 22.71 2.43 12.64
N GLY A 275 22.43 2.77 13.89
CA GLY A 275 22.42 4.14 14.40
C GLY A 275 21.16 4.95 14.09
N LYS A 276 21.06 6.12 14.74
CA LYS A 276 19.91 7.02 14.59
C LYS A 276 19.85 7.68 13.22
N GLU A 277 20.99 7.83 12.56
CA GLU A 277 21.10 8.41 11.22
C GLU A 277 20.37 7.56 10.17
N LEU A 278 20.45 6.23 10.30
CA LEU A 278 19.68 5.34 9.43
C LEU A 278 18.17 5.52 9.65
N LEU A 279 17.73 5.57 10.92
CA LEU A 279 16.31 5.79 11.24
C LEU A 279 15.80 7.11 10.67
N GLN A 280 16.59 8.19 10.79
CA GLN A 280 16.23 9.48 10.21
C GLN A 280 16.17 9.41 8.68
N SER A 281 17.15 8.78 8.03
CA SER A 281 17.18 8.62 6.57
C SER A 281 16.00 7.80 6.05
N LEU A 282 15.61 6.73 6.74
CA LEU A 282 14.40 5.96 6.44
C LEU A 282 13.15 6.84 6.53
N ARG A 283 13.04 7.60 7.62
CA ARG A 283 11.93 8.53 7.84
C ARG A 283 11.87 9.59 6.74
N ASP A 284 13.00 10.18 6.37
CA ASP A 284 13.07 11.24 5.35
C ASP A 284 12.64 10.72 3.96
N ILE A 285 13.06 9.50 3.60
CA ILE A 285 12.61 8.87 2.36
C ILE A 285 11.10 8.64 2.38
N ILE A 286 10.59 8.00 3.44
CA ILE A 286 9.18 7.59 3.51
C ILE A 286 8.26 8.80 3.67
N SER A 287 8.65 9.80 4.46
CA SER A 287 7.83 11.00 4.71
C SER A 287 8.04 12.13 3.69
N SER A 288 8.76 11.89 2.61
CA SER A 288 9.12 12.94 1.63
C SER A 288 7.92 13.77 1.13
N ASP A 289 6.83 13.12 0.80
CA ASP A 289 5.61 13.79 0.32
C ASP A 289 4.49 13.81 1.37
N PHE A 290 4.36 12.77 2.17
CA PHE A 290 3.27 12.57 3.13
C PHE A 290 3.82 12.27 4.53
N PRO A 291 3.27 12.90 5.60
CA PRO A 291 3.76 12.69 6.96
C PRO A 291 3.52 11.27 7.45
N VAL A 292 4.49 10.74 8.19
CA VAL A 292 4.42 9.42 8.84
C VAL A 292 4.46 9.55 10.35
N LYS A 293 3.80 8.63 11.03
CA LYS A 293 3.90 8.41 12.46
C LYS A 293 4.82 7.24 12.72
N LEU A 294 5.71 7.39 13.70
CA LEU A 294 6.53 6.31 14.22
C LEU A 294 5.78 5.67 15.39
N LYS A 295 5.67 4.35 15.36
CA LYS A 295 5.16 3.52 16.46
C LYS A 295 6.24 2.49 16.82
N LYS A 296 6.29 2.16 18.10
CA LYS A 296 7.22 1.17 18.66
C LYS A 296 6.41 -0.02 19.19
#